data_d124d3ccef2af82a899f7efb8a18a5ea
#
_entry.id   d124d3ccef2af82a899f7efb8a18a5ea
#
_cell.length_a   1.000
_cell.length_b   1.000
_cell.length_c   1.000
_cell.angle_alpha   90.00
_cell.angle_beta   90.00
_cell.angle_gamma   90.00
#
_symmetry.space_group_name_H-M   'P 1'
#
loop_
_entity.id
_entity.type
_entity.pdbx_description
1 polymer ?
#
loop_
_entity_poly.entity_id
_entity_poly.type
_entity_poly.pdbx_seq_one_letter_code
_entity_poly.pdbx_strand_id
1 'polypeptide(L)'
;MQLRDAADVLGVHYQTAYAWVRQGVLPARKTGRGYDVSENDVTALAARRASGTAPPPHIRVRDWAAQADRLHAAIMSGDETMARHFFARLARGVPLTDLCSRIIAPALQRVGDDWASGAVSIAAEHRASAICERLIAARTHQPQGRPRGIAVVTTPPGERHGLPALMATACLREDRWLVHHLAADLPVIEVTGLVKDTGASLVVLSAATSEAVERAGEEADEITRSASSAELRVLAGRPGDTLGQLRQQARAALARSSEG
;
A
#
# COMPACT_ATOMS: atom_id res chain seq x y z
N MET A 1 -10.38 -34.23 -4.41
CA MET A 1 -9.62 -34.61 -3.18
C MET A 1 -10.18 -33.88 -1.97
N GLN A 2 -9.95 -34.40 -0.76
CA GLN A 2 -10.37 -33.69 0.46
C GLN A 2 -9.51 -32.44 0.70
N LEU A 3 -10.08 -31.43 1.33
CA LEU A 3 -9.37 -30.17 1.62
C LEU A 3 -8.09 -30.35 2.44
N ARG A 4 -8.02 -31.41 3.26
CA ARG A 4 -6.80 -31.72 4.02
C ARG A 4 -5.67 -32.13 3.08
N ASP A 5 -5.96 -33.01 2.11
CA ASP A 5 -4.99 -33.46 1.11
C ASP A 5 -4.55 -32.29 0.20
N ALA A 6 -5.51 -31.42 -0.14
CA ALA A 6 -5.21 -30.20 -0.88
C ALA A 6 -4.28 -29.23 -0.11
N ALA A 7 -4.42 -29.14 1.21
CA ALA A 7 -3.54 -28.33 2.04
C ALA A 7 -2.10 -28.89 2.04
N ASP A 8 -1.95 -30.19 2.11
CA ASP A 8 -0.64 -30.88 2.05
C ASP A 8 0.03 -30.64 0.69
N VAL A 9 -0.71 -30.81 -0.42
CA VAL A 9 -0.21 -30.55 -1.79
C VAL A 9 0.21 -29.09 -1.97
N LEU A 10 -0.52 -28.14 -1.36
CA LEU A 10 -0.22 -26.70 -1.42
C LEU A 10 0.88 -26.28 -0.43
N GLY A 11 1.36 -27.18 0.42
CA GLY A 11 2.38 -26.89 1.43
C GLY A 11 1.90 -25.88 2.48
N VAL A 12 0.64 -25.95 2.90
CA VAL A 12 0.05 -25.02 3.86
C VAL A 12 -0.72 -25.74 4.97
N HIS A 13 -0.90 -25.07 6.10
CA HIS A 13 -1.73 -25.62 7.16
C HIS A 13 -3.20 -25.69 6.73
N TYR A 14 -3.94 -26.71 7.21
CA TYR A 14 -5.37 -26.89 6.91
C TYR A 14 -6.21 -25.63 7.10
N GLN A 15 -5.95 -24.86 8.16
CA GLN A 15 -6.67 -23.60 8.42
C GLN A 15 -6.47 -22.55 7.31
N THR A 16 -5.30 -22.53 6.69
CA THR A 16 -5.02 -21.66 5.54
C THR A 16 -5.81 -22.10 4.31
N ALA A 17 -5.81 -23.40 4.01
CA ALA A 17 -6.59 -23.95 2.90
C ALA A 17 -8.09 -23.75 3.13
N TYR A 18 -8.58 -23.93 4.36
CA TYR A 18 -9.96 -23.66 4.73
C TYR A 18 -10.34 -22.18 4.58
N ALA A 19 -9.45 -21.27 4.97
CA ALA A 19 -9.64 -19.84 4.74
C ALA A 19 -9.77 -19.53 3.24
N TRP A 20 -8.97 -20.15 2.37
CA TRP A 20 -9.05 -19.99 0.93
C TRP A 20 -10.37 -20.49 0.34
N VAL A 21 -10.90 -21.58 0.84
CA VAL A 21 -12.24 -22.06 0.46
C VAL A 21 -13.33 -21.06 0.87
N ARG A 22 -13.26 -20.58 2.11
CA ARG A 22 -14.20 -19.56 2.63
C ARG A 22 -14.16 -18.25 1.86
N GLN A 23 -13.02 -17.91 1.27
CA GLN A 23 -12.76 -16.70 0.53
C GLN A 23 -12.99 -16.85 -0.98
N GLY A 24 -13.29 -18.07 -1.45
CA GLY A 24 -13.49 -18.37 -2.87
C GLY A 24 -12.17 -18.36 -3.69
N VAL A 25 -11.01 -18.35 -3.03
CA VAL A 25 -9.68 -18.46 -3.68
C VAL A 25 -9.46 -19.89 -4.19
N LEU A 26 -9.90 -20.86 -3.42
CA LEU A 26 -9.89 -22.27 -3.77
C LEU A 26 -11.35 -22.75 -3.88
N PRO A 27 -11.86 -23.01 -5.11
CA PRO A 27 -13.22 -23.52 -5.30
C PRO A 27 -13.37 -24.88 -4.61
N ALA A 28 -14.43 -25.03 -3.82
CA ALA A 28 -14.70 -26.28 -3.11
C ALA A 28 -16.20 -26.51 -2.99
N ARG A 29 -16.58 -27.77 -3.06
CA ARG A 29 -17.94 -28.23 -2.79
C ARG A 29 -18.06 -28.74 -1.37
N LYS A 30 -19.00 -28.22 -0.59
CA LYS A 30 -19.28 -28.70 0.75
C LYS A 30 -19.87 -30.10 0.70
N THR A 31 -19.29 -31.04 1.44
CA THR A 31 -19.76 -32.43 1.62
C THR A 31 -20.12 -32.66 3.09
N GLY A 32 -20.81 -33.73 3.39
CA GLY A 32 -21.18 -34.05 4.79
C GLY A 32 -19.99 -34.23 5.75
N ARG A 33 -18.79 -34.48 5.23
CA ARG A 33 -17.55 -34.70 5.99
C ARG A 33 -16.50 -33.59 5.81
N GLY A 34 -16.83 -32.46 5.15
CA GLY A 34 -15.88 -31.37 4.93
C GLY A 34 -16.05 -30.69 3.59
N TYR A 35 -14.93 -30.43 2.92
CA TYR A 35 -14.89 -29.78 1.61
C TYR A 35 -14.11 -30.66 0.62
N ASP A 36 -14.69 -30.87 -0.56
CA ASP A 36 -14.04 -31.47 -1.71
C ASP A 36 -13.54 -30.39 -2.66
N VAL A 37 -12.30 -30.54 -3.11
CA VAL A 37 -11.58 -29.62 -3.98
C VAL A 37 -11.16 -30.34 -5.24
N SER A 38 -11.25 -29.68 -6.40
CA SER A 38 -10.74 -30.21 -7.66
C SER A 38 -9.20 -30.22 -7.66
N GLU A 39 -8.59 -31.28 -8.16
CA GLU A 39 -7.12 -31.36 -8.32
C GLU A 39 -6.60 -30.31 -9.28
N ASN A 40 -7.38 -29.99 -10.31
CA ASN A 40 -7.05 -28.93 -11.27
C ASN A 40 -6.99 -27.55 -10.59
N ASP A 41 -7.92 -27.25 -9.68
CA ASP A 41 -7.93 -25.99 -8.94
C ASP A 41 -6.76 -25.88 -7.96
N VAL A 42 -6.40 -27.01 -7.32
CA VAL A 42 -5.21 -27.09 -6.45
C VAL A 42 -3.93 -26.86 -7.24
N THR A 43 -3.78 -27.53 -8.39
CA THR A 43 -2.60 -27.37 -9.25
C THR A 43 -2.50 -25.95 -9.81
N ALA A 44 -3.62 -25.38 -10.28
CA ALA A 44 -3.68 -23.99 -10.76
C ALA A 44 -3.33 -22.99 -9.66
N LEU A 45 -3.76 -23.22 -8.42
CA LEU A 45 -3.42 -22.37 -7.29
C LEU A 45 -1.94 -22.51 -6.91
N ALA A 46 -1.39 -23.71 -6.93
CA ALA A 46 0.03 -23.97 -6.69
C ALA A 46 0.90 -23.25 -7.72
N ALA A 47 0.58 -23.34 -9.01
CA ALA A 47 1.28 -22.65 -10.09
C ALA A 47 1.24 -21.13 -9.94
N ARG A 48 0.06 -20.57 -9.62
CA ARG A 48 -0.09 -19.12 -9.36
C ARG A 48 0.71 -18.65 -8.14
N ARG A 49 0.86 -19.49 -7.11
CA ARG A 49 1.69 -19.16 -5.95
C ARG A 49 3.18 -19.22 -6.30
N ALA A 50 3.61 -20.21 -7.05
CA ALA A 50 5.00 -20.34 -7.49
C ALA A 50 5.43 -19.17 -8.39
N SER A 51 4.53 -18.68 -9.26
CA SER A 51 4.77 -17.50 -10.12
C SER A 51 4.61 -16.15 -9.41
N GLY A 52 4.23 -16.13 -8.11
CA GLY A 52 3.95 -14.91 -7.38
C GLY A 52 2.69 -14.15 -7.86
N THR A 53 1.86 -14.76 -8.68
CA THR A 53 0.64 -14.19 -9.26
C THR A 53 -0.64 -14.55 -8.48
N ALA A 54 -0.54 -15.40 -7.46
CA ALA A 54 -1.69 -15.66 -6.60
C ALA A 54 -1.99 -14.41 -5.76
N PRO A 55 -3.19 -13.83 -5.87
CA PRO A 55 -3.56 -12.77 -4.97
C PRO A 55 -3.55 -13.30 -3.53
N PRO A 56 -3.11 -12.50 -2.54
CA PRO A 56 -3.30 -12.87 -1.15
C PRO A 56 -4.79 -13.13 -0.89
N PRO A 57 -5.12 -14.00 0.08
CA PRO A 57 -6.50 -14.29 0.40
C PRO A 57 -7.22 -13.00 0.79
N HIS A 58 -8.08 -12.51 -0.10
CA HIS A 58 -8.88 -11.33 0.18
C HIS A 58 -9.97 -11.71 1.19
N ILE A 59 -9.88 -11.25 2.41
CA ILE A 59 -11.07 -11.15 3.26
C ILE A 59 -11.99 -10.20 2.51
N ARG A 60 -13.18 -10.68 2.09
CA ARG A 60 -14.23 -9.79 1.61
C ARG A 60 -14.65 -8.92 2.79
N VAL A 61 -14.10 -7.72 2.85
CA VAL A 61 -14.60 -6.71 3.76
C VAL A 61 -15.99 -6.35 3.26
N ARG A 62 -17.00 -6.76 4.02
CA ARG A 62 -18.35 -6.28 3.80
C ARG A 62 -18.40 -4.86 4.33
N ASP A 63 -18.83 -3.93 3.51
CA ASP A 63 -19.03 -2.55 3.91
C ASP A 63 -17.75 -1.82 4.33
N TRP A 64 -16.98 -1.41 3.34
CA TRP A 64 -15.76 -0.61 3.51
C TRP A 64 -16.04 0.73 4.20
N ALA A 65 -17.21 1.34 3.91
CA ALA A 65 -17.60 2.61 4.51
C ALA A 65 -17.79 2.47 6.01
N ALA A 66 -18.50 1.43 6.47
CA ALA A 66 -18.67 1.17 7.91
C ALA A 66 -17.33 0.87 8.60
N GLN A 67 -16.35 0.29 7.91
CA GLN A 67 -15.02 0.10 8.49
C GLN A 67 -14.25 1.43 8.57
N ALA A 68 -14.37 2.30 7.58
CA ALA A 68 -13.79 3.65 7.62
C ALA A 68 -14.43 4.49 8.76
N ASP A 69 -15.76 4.39 8.96
CA ASP A 69 -16.46 5.05 10.07
C ASP A 69 -15.94 4.60 11.43
N ARG A 70 -15.72 3.29 11.59
CA ARG A 70 -15.17 2.75 12.84
C ARG A 70 -13.75 3.24 13.10
N LEU A 71 -12.92 3.31 12.06
CA LEU A 71 -11.58 3.87 12.21
C LEU A 71 -11.66 5.35 12.56
N HIS A 72 -12.49 6.13 11.83
CA HIS A 72 -12.71 7.55 12.12
C HIS A 72 -13.11 7.76 13.58
N ALA A 73 -14.10 7.04 14.10
CA ALA A 73 -14.51 7.14 15.50
C ALA A 73 -13.37 6.84 16.47
N ALA A 74 -12.55 5.81 16.19
CA ALA A 74 -11.43 5.43 17.05
C ALA A 74 -10.30 6.48 17.06
N ILE A 75 -9.93 7.04 15.89
CA ILE A 75 -8.87 8.06 15.81
C ILE A 75 -9.34 9.39 16.38
N MET A 76 -10.62 9.75 16.23
CA MET A 76 -11.20 10.96 16.80
C MET A 76 -11.31 10.91 18.31
N SER A 77 -11.68 9.77 18.90
CA SER A 77 -11.65 9.60 20.35
C SER A 77 -10.24 9.59 20.95
N GLY A 78 -9.21 9.38 20.11
CA GLY A 78 -7.82 9.20 20.53
C GLY A 78 -7.52 7.82 21.12
N ASP A 79 -8.44 6.85 20.97
CA ASP A 79 -8.21 5.47 21.41
C ASP A 79 -7.32 4.73 20.40
N GLU A 80 -6.02 4.99 20.48
CA GLU A 80 -5.02 4.35 19.65
C GLU A 80 -4.99 2.82 19.83
N THR A 81 -5.29 2.34 21.03
CA THR A 81 -5.32 0.89 21.30
C THR A 81 -6.45 0.23 20.55
N MET A 82 -7.64 0.81 20.57
CA MET A 82 -8.77 0.33 19.78
C MET A 82 -8.50 0.42 18.28
N ALA A 83 -7.97 1.55 17.80
CA ALA A 83 -7.62 1.75 16.40
C ALA A 83 -6.60 0.68 15.93
N ARG A 84 -5.56 0.40 16.72
CA ARG A 84 -4.54 -0.62 16.41
C ARG A 84 -5.11 -2.03 16.40
N HIS A 85 -5.91 -2.43 17.37
CA HIS A 85 -6.55 -3.74 17.40
C HIS A 85 -7.50 -3.94 16.22
N PHE A 86 -8.31 -2.91 15.92
CA PHE A 86 -9.20 -2.92 14.78
C PHE A 86 -8.43 -3.08 13.46
N PHE A 87 -7.41 -2.25 13.23
CA PHE A 87 -6.60 -2.26 12.03
C PHE A 87 -5.83 -3.58 11.87
N ALA A 88 -5.20 -4.09 12.94
CA ALA A 88 -4.47 -5.36 12.92
C ALA A 88 -5.36 -6.56 12.58
N ARG A 89 -6.64 -6.53 12.99
CA ARG A 89 -7.61 -7.58 12.65
C ARG A 89 -7.92 -7.60 11.16
N LEU A 90 -8.14 -6.43 10.55
CA LEU A 90 -8.39 -6.32 9.11
C LEU A 90 -7.14 -6.68 8.29
N ALA A 91 -5.98 -6.23 8.73
CA ALA A 91 -4.70 -6.45 8.05
C ALA A 91 -4.24 -7.91 8.00
N ARG A 92 -4.91 -8.84 8.70
CA ARG A 92 -4.62 -10.28 8.59
C ARG A 92 -5.07 -10.90 7.26
N GLY A 93 -5.93 -10.24 6.51
CA GLY A 93 -6.44 -10.80 5.28
C GLY A 93 -6.83 -9.75 4.21
N VAL A 94 -6.44 -8.50 4.43
CA VAL A 94 -6.64 -7.40 3.50
C VAL A 94 -5.28 -6.80 3.18
N PRO A 95 -4.94 -6.60 1.90
CA PRO A 95 -3.72 -5.89 1.51
C PRO A 95 -3.64 -4.51 2.15
N LEU A 96 -2.43 -4.10 2.54
CA LEU A 96 -2.22 -2.79 3.16
C LEU A 96 -2.63 -1.65 2.22
N THR A 97 -2.40 -1.80 0.93
CA THR A 97 -2.86 -0.85 -0.11
C THR A 97 -4.38 -0.65 -0.07
N ASP A 98 -5.16 -1.73 0.09
CA ASP A 98 -6.62 -1.64 0.19
C ASP A 98 -7.06 -0.99 1.51
N LEU A 99 -6.37 -1.29 2.61
CA LEU A 99 -6.62 -0.64 3.90
C LEU A 99 -6.34 0.86 3.84
N CYS A 100 -5.22 1.26 3.21
CA CYS A 100 -4.89 2.67 2.99
C CYS A 100 -5.95 3.37 2.14
N SER A 101 -6.31 2.79 0.99
CA SER A 101 -7.20 3.44 0.01
C SER A 101 -8.66 3.48 0.46
N ARG A 102 -9.14 2.42 1.14
CA ARG A 102 -10.58 2.23 1.40
C ARG A 102 -10.99 2.48 2.85
N ILE A 103 -10.04 2.59 3.76
CA ILE A 103 -10.32 2.79 5.19
C ILE A 103 -9.60 4.02 5.71
N ILE A 104 -8.27 4.10 5.58
CA ILE A 104 -7.49 5.20 6.16
C ILE A 104 -7.77 6.50 5.42
N ALA A 105 -7.64 6.52 4.09
CA ALA A 105 -7.85 7.73 3.32
C ALA A 105 -9.26 8.31 3.50
N PRO A 106 -10.38 7.53 3.43
CA PRO A 106 -11.70 8.06 3.70
C PRO A 106 -11.89 8.54 5.16
N ALA A 107 -11.29 7.87 6.14
CA ALA A 107 -11.36 8.30 7.54
C ALA A 107 -10.64 9.64 7.74
N LEU A 108 -9.44 9.81 7.16
CA LEU A 108 -8.68 11.06 7.22
C LEU A 108 -9.34 12.19 6.44
N GLN A 109 -9.97 11.89 5.29
CA GLN A 109 -10.73 12.89 4.54
C GLN A 109 -11.82 13.52 5.42
N ARG A 110 -12.57 12.71 6.15
CA ARG A 110 -13.57 13.22 7.10
C ARG A 110 -12.97 14.07 8.21
N VAL A 111 -11.83 13.63 8.77
CA VAL A 111 -11.10 14.44 9.78
C VAL A 111 -10.73 15.81 9.18
N GLY A 112 -10.28 15.84 7.93
CA GLY A 112 -9.97 17.09 7.22
C GLY A 112 -11.20 17.96 6.98
N ASP A 113 -12.34 17.36 6.59
CA ASP A 113 -13.60 18.05 6.37
C ASP A 113 -14.14 18.63 7.70
N ASP A 114 -14.06 17.89 8.79
CA ASP A 114 -14.45 18.31 10.13
C ASP A 114 -13.55 19.46 10.63
N TRP A 115 -12.26 19.40 10.36
CA TRP A 115 -11.34 20.50 10.67
C TRP A 115 -11.62 21.75 9.83
N ALA A 116 -11.81 21.60 8.53
CA ALA A 116 -12.10 22.71 7.63
C ALA A 116 -13.42 23.42 7.97
N SER A 117 -14.41 22.69 8.50
CA SER A 117 -15.66 23.23 8.98
C SER A 117 -15.58 23.84 10.40
N GLY A 118 -14.44 23.68 11.08
CA GLY A 118 -14.25 24.11 12.48
C GLY A 118 -14.90 23.17 13.52
N ALA A 119 -15.42 22.00 13.12
CA ALA A 119 -16.03 21.03 14.02
C ALA A 119 -14.99 20.36 14.93
N VAL A 120 -13.73 20.26 14.49
CA VAL A 120 -12.63 19.72 15.28
C VAL A 120 -11.44 20.68 15.31
N SER A 121 -10.65 20.60 16.39
CA SER A 121 -9.44 21.40 16.54
C SER A 121 -8.28 20.83 15.72
N ILE A 122 -7.32 21.68 15.37
CA ILE A 122 -6.07 21.26 14.70
C ILE A 122 -5.31 20.19 15.53
N ALA A 123 -5.38 20.26 16.88
CA ALA A 123 -4.77 19.27 17.74
C ALA A 123 -5.44 17.89 17.62
N ALA A 124 -6.76 17.84 17.41
CA ALA A 124 -7.50 16.61 17.19
C ALA A 124 -7.18 16.01 15.81
N GLU A 125 -7.07 16.85 14.77
CA GLU A 125 -6.64 16.44 13.43
C GLU A 125 -5.22 15.85 13.46
N HIS A 126 -4.26 16.57 14.05
CA HIS A 126 -2.87 16.11 14.17
C HIS A 126 -2.75 14.79 14.94
N ARG A 127 -3.53 14.62 16.02
CA ARG A 127 -3.57 13.36 16.77
C ARG A 127 -4.10 12.22 15.91
N ALA A 128 -5.18 12.44 15.15
CA ALA A 128 -5.76 11.44 14.27
C ALA A 128 -4.78 11.04 13.15
N SER A 129 -4.13 12.00 12.54
CA SER A 129 -3.09 11.79 11.52
C SER A 129 -1.90 11.00 12.08
N ALA A 130 -1.40 11.35 13.27
CA ALA A 130 -0.30 10.64 13.93
C ALA A 130 -0.67 9.18 14.31
N ILE A 131 -1.92 8.91 14.69
CA ILE A 131 -2.39 7.54 14.92
C ILE A 131 -2.35 6.75 13.60
N CYS A 132 -2.90 7.30 12.51
CA CYS A 132 -2.90 6.66 11.19
C CYS A 132 -1.48 6.38 10.69
N GLU A 133 -0.55 7.31 10.87
CA GLU A 133 0.86 7.13 10.53
C GLU A 133 1.46 5.90 11.24
N ARG A 134 1.25 5.77 12.55
CA ARG A 134 1.71 4.62 13.33
C ARG A 134 1.06 3.30 12.89
N LEU A 135 -0.23 3.32 12.53
CA LEU A 135 -0.92 2.13 12.01
C LEU A 135 -0.31 1.64 10.69
N ILE A 136 -0.01 2.54 9.77
CA ILE A 136 0.61 2.21 8.48
C ILE A 136 2.05 1.75 8.72
N ALA A 137 2.86 2.53 9.45
CA ALA A 137 4.27 2.24 9.69
C ALA A 137 4.49 0.87 10.34
N ALA A 138 3.63 0.50 11.31
CA ALA A 138 3.69 -0.80 11.99
C ALA A 138 3.46 -2.01 11.05
N ARG A 139 2.95 -1.78 9.83
CA ARG A 139 2.64 -2.83 8.85
C ARG A 139 3.45 -2.70 7.55
N THR A 140 4.22 -1.63 7.43
CA THR A 140 5.01 -1.33 6.24
C THR A 140 6.43 -1.87 6.41
N HIS A 141 6.72 -3.02 5.80
CA HIS A 141 8.04 -3.67 5.85
C HIS A 141 8.69 -3.68 4.48
N GLN A 142 10.03 -3.67 4.45
CA GLN A 142 10.76 -3.90 3.20
C GLN A 142 10.47 -5.31 2.66
N PRO A 143 10.42 -5.51 1.34
CA PRO A 143 10.16 -6.82 0.76
C PRO A 143 11.29 -7.78 1.07
N GLN A 144 10.93 -9.05 1.31
CA GLN A 144 11.91 -10.12 1.42
C GLN A 144 12.30 -10.64 0.03
N GLY A 145 13.57 -11.05 -0.12
CA GLY A 145 14.12 -11.57 -1.37
C GLY A 145 14.42 -10.47 -2.40
N ARG A 146 14.57 -10.84 -3.67
CA ARG A 146 14.93 -9.90 -4.74
C ARG A 146 13.82 -8.89 -4.99
N PRO A 147 14.07 -7.58 -4.83
CA PRO A 147 13.08 -6.55 -5.13
C PRO A 147 12.86 -6.43 -6.65
N ARG A 148 11.76 -5.80 -7.04
CA ARG A 148 11.49 -5.42 -8.44
C ARG A 148 12.42 -4.32 -8.92
N GLY A 149 12.68 -3.36 -8.05
CA GLY A 149 13.52 -2.19 -8.28
C GLY A 149 13.68 -1.42 -6.98
N ILE A 150 14.41 -0.32 -7.05
CA ILE A 150 14.65 0.59 -5.92
C ILE A 150 13.85 1.87 -6.19
N ALA A 151 13.11 2.33 -5.20
CA ALA A 151 12.33 3.56 -5.27
C ALA A 151 12.69 4.51 -4.12
N VAL A 152 12.66 5.80 -4.40
CA VAL A 152 12.67 6.88 -3.41
C VAL A 152 11.29 7.50 -3.35
N VAL A 153 10.75 7.68 -2.16
CA VAL A 153 9.42 8.31 -1.95
C VAL A 153 9.57 9.44 -0.95
N THR A 154 9.12 10.64 -1.34
CA THR A 154 9.17 11.85 -0.52
C THR A 154 8.04 12.81 -0.91
N THR A 155 8.04 14.00 -0.34
CA THR A 155 7.21 15.12 -0.76
C THR A 155 8.11 16.24 -1.31
N PRO A 156 7.59 17.15 -2.17
CA PRO A 156 8.34 18.32 -2.60
C PRO A 156 8.61 19.28 -1.43
N PRO A 157 9.63 20.17 -1.52
CA PRO A 157 9.89 21.18 -0.53
C PRO A 157 8.66 22.03 -0.21
N GLY A 158 8.45 22.30 1.08
CA GLY A 158 7.29 23.02 1.59
C GLY A 158 6.01 22.16 1.72
N GLU A 159 5.99 20.93 1.22
CA GLU A 159 4.87 20.01 1.43
C GLU A 159 5.09 19.19 2.71
N ARG A 160 4.24 19.40 3.70
CA ARG A 160 4.33 18.76 5.02
C ARG A 160 3.41 17.55 5.20
N HIS A 161 2.50 17.30 4.25
CA HIS A 161 1.58 16.16 4.33
C HIS A 161 2.29 14.85 3.99
N GLY A 162 2.99 14.27 4.97
CA GLY A 162 3.78 13.04 4.79
C GLY A 162 2.95 11.76 4.68
N LEU A 163 1.70 11.74 5.16
CA LEU A 163 0.87 10.54 5.17
C LEU A 163 0.59 9.95 3.78
N PRO A 164 0.27 10.75 2.73
CA PRO A 164 0.12 10.21 1.37
C PRO A 164 1.41 9.56 0.85
N ALA A 165 2.59 10.13 1.15
CA ALA A 165 3.89 9.55 0.81
C ALA A 165 4.12 8.21 1.55
N LEU A 166 3.73 8.11 2.82
CA LEU A 166 3.80 6.86 3.58
C LEU A 166 2.84 5.79 3.02
N MET A 167 1.64 6.17 2.57
CA MET A 167 0.72 5.25 1.88
C MET A 167 1.29 4.77 0.54
N ALA A 168 1.92 5.66 -0.24
CA ALA A 168 2.62 5.31 -1.47
C ALA A 168 3.76 4.33 -1.19
N THR A 169 4.54 4.56 -0.14
CA THR A 169 5.59 3.66 0.33
C THR A 169 5.04 2.28 0.66
N ALA A 170 3.94 2.21 1.41
CA ALA A 170 3.29 0.95 1.77
C ALA A 170 2.84 0.17 0.52
N CYS A 171 2.24 0.87 -0.44
CA CYS A 171 1.80 0.30 -1.72
C CYS A 171 2.97 -0.28 -2.53
N LEU A 172 4.06 0.45 -2.65
CA LEU A 172 5.23 0.01 -3.40
C LEU A 172 5.96 -1.15 -2.71
N ARG A 173 6.12 -1.13 -1.38
CA ARG A 173 6.71 -2.25 -0.62
C ARG A 173 5.86 -3.51 -0.74
N GLU A 174 4.54 -3.39 -0.70
CA GLU A 174 3.63 -4.51 -0.94
C GLU A 174 3.75 -5.07 -2.37
N ASP A 175 4.10 -4.23 -3.35
CA ASP A 175 4.42 -4.61 -4.74
C ASP A 175 5.89 -5.01 -4.93
N ARG A 176 6.62 -5.24 -3.83
CA ARG A 176 8.01 -5.73 -3.79
C ARG A 176 9.07 -4.73 -4.29
N TRP A 177 8.83 -3.44 -4.17
CA TRP A 177 9.89 -2.45 -4.33
C TRP A 177 10.72 -2.30 -3.05
N LEU A 178 12.04 -2.16 -3.18
CA LEU A 178 12.89 -1.66 -2.10
C LEU A 178 12.67 -0.15 -2.03
N VAL A 179 12.07 0.35 -0.96
CA VAL A 179 11.67 1.75 -0.89
C VAL A 179 12.45 2.48 0.19
N HIS A 180 13.18 3.51 -0.23
CA HIS A 180 13.71 4.55 0.65
C HIS A 180 12.62 5.60 0.86
N HIS A 181 11.95 5.55 2.01
CA HIS A 181 10.97 6.56 2.40
C HIS A 181 11.71 7.68 3.12
N LEU A 182 11.73 8.84 2.50
CA LEU A 182 12.25 10.06 3.10
C LEU A 182 11.07 10.81 3.73
N ALA A 183 11.33 11.47 4.83
CA ALA A 183 10.31 12.33 5.44
C ALA A 183 9.90 13.44 4.45
N ALA A 184 9.02 14.31 4.88
CA ALA A 184 8.56 15.42 4.09
C ALA A 184 9.60 16.56 4.04
N ASP A 185 9.46 17.45 3.04
CA ASP A 185 10.15 18.74 2.96
C ASP A 185 11.68 18.60 2.76
N LEU A 186 12.10 17.85 1.72
CA LEU A 186 13.51 17.68 1.38
C LEU A 186 13.91 18.47 0.13
N PRO A 187 15.11 19.08 0.12
CA PRO A 187 15.66 19.72 -1.09
C PRO A 187 15.92 18.68 -2.20
N VAL A 188 15.71 19.09 -3.45
CA VAL A 188 15.93 18.25 -4.66
C VAL A 188 17.34 17.67 -4.71
N ILE A 189 18.34 18.44 -4.30
CA ILE A 189 19.74 17.99 -4.33
C ILE A 189 19.98 16.76 -3.47
N GLU A 190 19.32 16.66 -2.32
CA GLU A 190 19.44 15.51 -1.41
C GLU A 190 18.73 14.28 -2.01
N VAL A 191 17.54 14.49 -2.62
CA VAL A 191 16.81 13.42 -3.32
C VAL A 191 17.66 12.89 -4.48
N THR A 192 18.23 13.78 -5.28
CA THR A 192 19.07 13.41 -6.44
C THR A 192 20.34 12.69 -6.00
N GLY A 193 20.98 13.12 -4.92
CA GLY A 193 22.12 12.44 -4.31
C GLY A 193 21.78 11.00 -3.94
N LEU A 194 20.70 10.82 -3.19
CA LEU A 194 20.26 9.48 -2.78
C LEU A 194 19.90 8.58 -3.97
N VAL A 195 19.27 9.13 -5.01
CA VAL A 195 18.97 8.39 -6.25
C VAL A 195 20.26 7.83 -6.88
N LYS A 196 21.32 8.64 -6.96
CA LYS A 196 22.62 8.22 -7.48
C LYS A 196 23.28 7.16 -6.60
N ASP A 197 23.27 7.37 -5.29
CA ASP A 197 23.94 6.48 -4.32
C ASP A 197 23.28 5.10 -4.25
N THR A 198 21.96 5.05 -4.40
CA THR A 198 21.19 3.81 -4.27
C THR A 198 20.91 3.11 -5.60
N GLY A 199 21.10 3.78 -6.74
CA GLY A 199 20.72 3.29 -8.05
C GLY A 199 19.17 3.19 -8.19
N ALA A 200 18.43 4.08 -7.52
CA ALA A 200 16.97 4.07 -7.60
C ALA A 200 16.50 4.34 -9.04
N SER A 201 15.57 3.52 -9.51
CA SER A 201 14.95 3.63 -10.83
C SER A 201 13.59 4.32 -10.81
N LEU A 202 13.07 4.63 -9.62
CA LEU A 202 11.78 5.30 -9.43
C LEU A 202 11.89 6.35 -8.32
N VAL A 203 11.38 7.54 -8.58
CA VAL A 203 11.11 8.56 -7.56
C VAL A 203 9.62 8.85 -7.55
N VAL A 204 9.03 8.97 -6.38
CA VAL A 204 7.63 9.41 -6.19
C VAL A 204 7.63 10.65 -5.32
N LEU A 205 7.17 11.75 -5.89
CA LEU A 205 6.95 13.01 -5.20
C LEU A 205 5.45 13.11 -4.86
N SER A 206 5.10 12.95 -3.60
CA SER A 206 3.71 13.00 -3.15
C SER A 206 3.29 14.43 -2.84
N ALA A 207 2.31 14.95 -3.56
CA ALA A 207 1.77 16.29 -3.37
C ALA A 207 0.30 16.23 -2.97
N ALA A 208 -0.06 16.90 -1.88
CA ALA A 208 -1.41 16.93 -1.33
C ALA A 208 -2.13 18.27 -1.59
N THR A 209 -1.40 19.33 -1.93
CA THR A 209 -1.94 20.67 -2.22
C THR A 209 -1.66 21.08 -3.66
N SER A 210 -2.45 22.02 -4.20
CA SER A 210 -2.24 22.53 -5.57
C SER A 210 -0.85 23.13 -5.76
N GLU A 211 -0.37 23.89 -4.77
CA GLU A 211 0.97 24.49 -4.79
C GLU A 211 2.08 23.43 -4.75
N ALA A 212 1.86 22.32 -3.99
CA ALA A 212 2.80 21.22 -3.96
C ALA A 212 2.81 20.44 -5.28
N VAL A 213 1.70 20.36 -6.00
CA VAL A 213 1.63 19.73 -7.34
C VAL A 213 2.49 20.48 -8.34
N GLU A 214 2.45 21.82 -8.35
CA GLU A 214 3.29 22.64 -9.22
C GLU A 214 4.77 22.42 -8.92
N ARG A 215 5.15 22.50 -7.64
CA ARG A 215 6.53 22.22 -7.20
C ARG A 215 6.98 20.81 -7.53
N ALA A 216 6.12 19.80 -7.33
CA ALA A 216 6.45 18.43 -7.67
C ALA A 216 6.73 18.23 -9.17
N GLY A 217 6.05 18.98 -10.04
CA GLY A 217 6.32 18.99 -11.48
C GLY A 217 7.70 19.56 -11.79
N GLU A 218 8.03 20.74 -11.25
CA GLU A 218 9.32 21.39 -11.44
C GLU A 218 10.48 20.51 -10.94
N GLU A 219 10.31 19.91 -9.77
CA GLU A 219 11.30 19.01 -9.20
C GLU A 219 11.46 17.71 -9.97
N ALA A 220 10.37 17.15 -10.48
CA ALA A 220 10.45 15.94 -11.31
C ALA A 220 11.33 16.18 -12.53
N ASP A 221 11.19 17.36 -13.17
CA ASP A 221 12.03 17.78 -14.29
C ASP A 221 13.49 17.97 -13.87
N GLU A 222 13.74 18.56 -12.72
CA GLU A 222 15.08 18.80 -12.19
C GLU A 222 15.78 17.49 -11.81
N ILE A 223 15.10 16.59 -11.10
CA ILE A 223 15.64 15.28 -10.74
C ILE A 223 15.96 14.49 -12.01
N THR A 224 15.07 14.49 -13.01
CA THR A 224 15.27 13.77 -14.26
C THR A 224 16.50 14.28 -15.02
N ARG A 225 16.67 15.60 -15.09
CA ARG A 225 17.86 16.23 -15.71
C ARG A 225 19.15 15.94 -14.95
N SER A 226 19.11 16.05 -13.63
CA SER A 226 20.30 15.94 -12.76
C SER A 226 20.77 14.52 -12.54
N ALA A 227 19.87 13.54 -12.56
CA ALA A 227 20.23 12.13 -12.40
C ALA A 227 20.93 11.55 -13.63
N SER A 228 20.76 12.15 -14.82
CA SER A 228 21.40 11.74 -16.08
C SER A 228 21.19 10.25 -16.41
N SER A 229 20.13 9.62 -15.89
CA SER A 229 19.81 8.20 -16.09
C SER A 229 18.56 8.06 -16.96
N ALA A 230 18.70 7.38 -18.10
CA ALA A 230 17.59 7.08 -18.99
C ALA A 230 16.55 6.15 -18.37
N GLU A 231 16.94 5.40 -17.34
CA GLU A 231 16.08 4.42 -16.67
C GLU A 231 15.28 5.02 -15.51
N LEU A 232 15.68 6.20 -15.00
CA LEU A 232 14.98 6.84 -13.90
C LEU A 232 13.59 7.34 -14.34
N ARG A 233 12.59 7.03 -13.54
CA ARG A 233 11.23 7.58 -13.64
C ARG A 233 10.92 8.40 -12.42
N VAL A 234 10.37 9.58 -12.65
CA VAL A 234 9.86 10.44 -11.59
C VAL A 234 8.35 10.57 -11.75
N LEU A 235 7.61 10.26 -10.71
CA LEU A 235 6.16 10.35 -10.65
C LEU A 235 5.79 11.47 -9.68
N ALA A 236 5.19 12.53 -10.20
CA ALA A 236 4.60 13.60 -9.39
C ALA A 236 3.14 13.24 -9.11
N GLY A 237 2.82 12.93 -7.86
CA GLY A 237 1.48 12.61 -7.40
C GLY A 237 0.60 13.86 -7.31
N ARG A 238 -0.71 13.67 -7.45
CA ARG A 238 -1.71 14.75 -7.41
C ARG A 238 -2.86 14.36 -6.48
N PRO A 239 -3.56 15.33 -5.90
CA PRO A 239 -4.82 15.06 -5.22
C PRO A 239 -5.78 14.29 -6.14
N GLY A 240 -6.34 13.18 -5.62
CA GLY A 240 -7.22 12.30 -6.38
C GLY A 240 -6.52 11.12 -7.06
N ASP A 241 -5.20 11.10 -7.16
CA ASP A 241 -4.47 9.93 -7.63
C ASP A 241 -4.65 8.75 -6.67
N THR A 242 -4.82 7.56 -7.23
CA THR A 242 -5.03 6.34 -6.44
C THR A 242 -3.74 5.53 -6.29
N LEU A 243 -3.62 4.79 -5.19
CA LEU A 243 -2.50 3.85 -4.99
C LEU A 243 -2.48 2.75 -6.07
N GLY A 244 -3.64 2.42 -6.66
CA GLY A 244 -3.73 1.50 -7.79
C GLY A 244 -3.07 2.05 -9.06
N GLN A 245 -3.30 3.33 -9.37
CA GLN A 245 -2.64 4.03 -10.48
C GLN A 245 -1.13 4.13 -10.24
N LEU A 246 -0.69 4.51 -9.04
CA LEU A 246 0.73 4.51 -8.67
C LEU A 246 1.38 3.14 -8.93
N ARG A 247 0.76 2.06 -8.46
CA ARG A 247 1.26 0.69 -8.68
C ARG A 247 1.38 0.36 -10.16
N GLN A 248 0.39 0.73 -10.97
CA GLN A 248 0.41 0.50 -12.42
C GLN A 248 1.54 1.30 -13.09
N GLN A 249 1.70 2.58 -12.77
CA GLN A 249 2.75 3.43 -13.32
C GLN A 249 4.15 2.95 -12.91
N ALA A 250 4.33 2.53 -11.66
CA ALA A 250 5.59 1.99 -11.18
C ALA A 250 5.97 0.69 -11.91
N ARG A 251 5.01 -0.20 -12.19
CA ARG A 251 5.25 -1.41 -12.98
C ARG A 251 5.58 -1.11 -14.44
N ALA A 252 4.91 -0.14 -15.04
CA ALA A 252 5.19 0.29 -16.41
C ALA A 252 6.58 0.93 -16.57
N ALA A 253 7.12 1.52 -15.49
CA ALA A 253 8.48 2.04 -15.47
C ALA A 253 9.53 0.93 -15.66
N LEU A 254 9.32 -0.24 -15.04
CA LEU A 254 10.26 -1.38 -15.17
C LEU A 254 10.20 -2.08 -16.52
N ALA A 255 9.03 -2.15 -17.14
CA ALA A 255 8.87 -2.86 -18.42
C ALA A 255 9.71 -2.22 -19.54
N ARG A 256 9.89 -0.91 -19.52
CA ARG A 256 10.68 -0.17 -20.50
C ARG A 256 12.20 -0.28 -20.28
N SER A 257 12.65 -0.55 -19.05
CA SER A 257 14.07 -0.76 -18.74
C SER A 257 14.58 -2.15 -19.14
N SER A 258 13.69 -3.08 -19.50
CA SER A 258 14.05 -4.44 -19.94
C SER A 258 14.08 -4.61 -21.46
N GLU A 259 13.67 -3.59 -22.24
CA GLU A 259 13.63 -3.61 -23.71
C GLU A 259 14.76 -2.78 -24.36
N GLY A 260 15.60 -2.11 -23.57
CA GLY A 260 16.77 -1.34 -24.04
C GLY A 260 18.07 -1.99 -23.57
#